data_d0faa63b2998b94d04c15dcd5503fdd7
#
_entry.id   d0faa63b2998b94d04c15dcd5503fdd7
#
_cell.length_a   1.000
_cell.length_b   1.000
_cell.length_c   1.000
_cell.angle_alpha   90.00
_cell.angle_beta   90.00
_cell.angle_gamma   90.00
#
_symmetry.space_group_name_H-M   'P 1'
#
loop_
_entity.id
_entity.type
_entity.pdbx_description
1 polymer ?
#
loop_
_entity_poly.entity_id
_entity_poly.type
_entity_poly.pdbx_seq_one_letter_code
_entity_poly.pdbx_strand_id
1 'polypeptide(L)'
;MNDKTKTGLTPLSELISLKNKQALITGSGTGIGKAIATRFAEAGADLELVDLNEETLNAVKEELQDFNVRINTNRVDLSNKEQIDALWKKLEGKEPEILVNNAGIYPSKSFLNVDETFLQKVMDVNLNSVFWMCQQMIRRRIKKGGTIINTGSIEAVMPLKEGLSHYDISKAGVMVLSRALASEYGRKGFRINVLVPGGIWTQGTKSIARDALKFNTNIVKSGIEYNLRTPMGRMGQPDEVARMALVLASDLSSYMNGTLVVVDGGFLSA
;
A
#
# COMPACT_ATOMS: atom_id res chain seq x y z
N MET A 1 9.38 1.12 -33.87
CA MET A 1 8.19 1.05 -34.76
C MET A 1 7.01 0.73 -33.84
N ASN A 2 6.09 1.70 -33.63
CA ASN A 2 4.89 1.44 -32.84
C ASN A 2 3.98 0.52 -33.63
N ASP A 3 3.87 -0.70 -33.18
CA ASP A 3 2.91 -1.68 -33.70
C ASP A 3 1.50 -1.27 -33.22
N LYS A 4 0.91 -0.25 -33.87
CA LYS A 4 -0.50 0.09 -33.64
C LYS A 4 -1.30 -1.12 -34.07
N THR A 5 -2.03 -1.73 -33.14
CA THR A 5 -2.98 -2.80 -33.45
C THR A 5 -3.88 -2.38 -34.61
N LYS A 6 -4.39 -3.34 -35.38
CA LYS A 6 -5.34 -3.10 -36.49
C LYS A 6 -6.58 -2.30 -36.06
N THR A 7 -6.83 -2.17 -34.76
CA THR A 7 -7.96 -1.47 -34.14
C THR A 7 -7.67 -0.01 -33.77
N GLY A 8 -6.40 0.46 -33.88
CA GLY A 8 -5.99 1.79 -33.42
C GLY A 8 -5.91 1.96 -31.89
N LEU A 9 -6.18 0.90 -31.12
CA LEU A 9 -6.11 0.90 -29.66
C LEU A 9 -4.68 0.64 -29.18
N THR A 10 -4.32 1.19 -28.01
CA THR A 10 -3.05 0.90 -27.34
C THR A 10 -3.02 -0.58 -26.91
N PRO A 11 -1.96 -1.34 -27.21
CA PRO A 11 -1.82 -2.73 -26.81
C PRO A 11 -1.91 -2.90 -25.28
N LEU A 12 -2.52 -3.97 -24.81
CA LEU A 12 -2.66 -4.26 -23.38
C LEU A 12 -1.30 -4.33 -22.67
N SER A 13 -0.29 -4.88 -23.34
CA SER A 13 1.09 -4.95 -22.83
C SER A 13 1.74 -3.58 -22.61
N GLU A 14 1.34 -2.57 -23.37
CA GLU A 14 1.77 -1.18 -23.17
C GLU A 14 0.98 -0.54 -22.03
N LEU A 15 -0.33 -0.75 -21.97
CA LEU A 15 -1.20 -0.19 -20.94
C LEU A 15 -0.81 -0.62 -19.52
N ILE A 16 -0.36 -1.86 -19.34
CA ILE A 16 0.06 -2.39 -18.04
C ILE A 16 1.53 -2.10 -17.71
N SER A 17 2.33 -1.68 -18.68
CA SER A 17 3.76 -1.48 -18.53
C SER A 17 4.09 -0.29 -17.62
N LEU A 18 5.07 -0.49 -16.75
CA LEU A 18 5.68 0.57 -15.93
C LEU A 18 7.11 0.89 -16.39
N LYS A 19 7.51 0.50 -17.60
CA LYS A 19 8.84 0.82 -18.16
C LYS A 19 9.08 2.32 -18.13
N ASN A 20 10.31 2.70 -17.75
CA ASN A 20 10.75 4.09 -17.61
C ASN A 20 9.99 4.89 -16.51
N LYS A 21 9.20 4.26 -15.66
CA LYS A 21 8.60 4.86 -14.47
C LYS A 21 9.40 4.47 -13.23
N GLN A 22 9.48 5.37 -12.27
CA GLN A 22 10.06 5.11 -10.95
C GLN A 22 8.95 5.03 -9.92
N ALA A 23 8.95 3.99 -9.09
CA ALA A 23 7.98 3.78 -8.04
C ALA A 23 8.66 3.77 -6.66
N LEU A 24 8.11 4.55 -5.71
CA LEU A 24 8.47 4.49 -4.30
C LEU A 24 7.40 3.69 -3.56
N ILE A 25 7.83 2.65 -2.84
CA ILE A 25 6.93 1.73 -2.13
C ILE A 25 7.33 1.67 -0.66
N THR A 26 6.43 2.04 0.24
CA THR A 26 6.65 1.96 1.69
C THR A 26 6.16 0.63 2.26
N GLY A 27 6.84 0.13 3.32
CA GLY A 27 6.56 -1.19 3.87
C GLY A 27 6.86 -2.31 2.87
N SER A 28 7.91 -2.13 2.07
CA SER A 28 8.24 -3.01 0.94
C SER A 28 9.07 -4.24 1.33
N GLY A 29 9.52 -4.35 2.59
CA GLY A 29 10.32 -5.48 3.06
C GLY A 29 9.55 -6.79 3.18
N THR A 30 8.23 -6.77 3.34
CA THR A 30 7.42 -7.98 3.55
C THR A 30 6.00 -7.83 2.99
N GLY A 31 5.24 -8.95 2.98
CA GLY A 31 3.80 -8.96 2.78
C GLY A 31 3.32 -8.32 1.49
N ILE A 32 2.32 -7.45 1.60
CA ILE A 32 1.69 -6.77 0.44
C ILE A 32 2.71 -5.85 -0.25
N GLY A 33 3.50 -5.08 0.50
CA GLY A 33 4.49 -4.16 -0.07
C GLY A 33 5.57 -4.86 -0.88
N LYS A 34 6.08 -6.02 -0.40
CA LYS A 34 7.00 -6.88 -1.14
C LYS A 34 6.36 -7.40 -2.43
N ALA A 35 5.10 -7.87 -2.36
CA ALA A 35 4.40 -8.37 -3.54
C ALA A 35 4.16 -7.25 -4.58
N ILE A 36 3.86 -6.02 -4.13
CA ILE A 36 3.75 -4.85 -5.02
C ILE A 36 5.09 -4.56 -5.69
N ALA A 37 6.20 -4.55 -4.91
CA ALA A 37 7.54 -4.34 -5.46
C ALA A 37 7.86 -5.37 -6.55
N THR A 38 7.54 -6.65 -6.33
CA THR A 38 7.73 -7.73 -7.30
C THR A 38 6.95 -7.47 -8.60
N ARG A 39 5.66 -7.16 -8.51
CA ARG A 39 4.84 -6.90 -9.69
C ARG A 39 5.24 -5.64 -10.45
N PHE A 40 5.72 -4.61 -9.73
CA PHE A 40 6.20 -3.39 -10.37
C PHE A 40 7.54 -3.60 -11.07
N ALA A 41 8.46 -4.39 -10.48
CA ALA A 41 9.71 -4.81 -11.13
C ALA A 41 9.44 -5.62 -12.39
N GLU A 42 8.53 -6.61 -12.33
CA GLU A 42 8.08 -7.41 -13.46
C GLU A 42 7.49 -6.54 -14.59
N ALA A 43 6.75 -5.48 -14.23
CA ALA A 43 6.21 -4.51 -15.19
C ALA A 43 7.23 -3.49 -15.71
N GLY A 44 8.48 -3.54 -15.24
CA GLY A 44 9.62 -2.75 -15.72
C GLY A 44 9.83 -1.42 -15.00
N ALA A 45 9.26 -1.21 -13.81
CA ALA A 45 9.51 0.00 -13.01
C ALA A 45 10.85 -0.06 -12.29
N ASP A 46 11.56 1.07 -12.23
CA ASP A 46 12.64 1.29 -11.27
C ASP A 46 12.04 1.50 -9.86
N LEU A 47 12.69 0.97 -8.82
CA LEU A 47 12.14 0.91 -7.47
C LEU A 47 12.96 1.68 -6.44
N GLU A 48 12.27 2.47 -5.62
CA GLU A 48 12.73 2.98 -4.34
C GLU A 48 11.98 2.23 -3.23
N LEU A 49 12.62 1.22 -2.66
CA LEU A 49 12.06 0.40 -1.58
C LEU A 49 12.30 1.08 -0.24
N VAL A 50 11.24 1.23 0.56
CA VAL A 50 11.29 1.89 1.87
C VAL A 50 10.71 0.97 2.93
N ASP A 51 11.48 0.71 3.99
CA ASP A 51 11.05 -0.05 5.17
C ASP A 51 11.86 0.37 6.40
N LEU A 52 11.39 0.01 7.58
CA LEU A 52 12.13 0.18 8.82
C LEU A 52 13.25 -0.87 8.97
N ASN A 53 13.05 -2.06 8.40
CA ASN A 53 13.96 -3.20 8.51
C ASN A 53 14.86 -3.31 7.26
N GLU A 54 16.12 -3.02 7.43
CA GLU A 54 17.13 -3.04 6.37
C GLU A 54 17.41 -4.46 5.83
N GLU A 55 17.37 -5.47 6.69
CA GLU A 55 17.63 -6.87 6.30
C GLU A 55 16.56 -7.36 5.32
N THR A 56 15.28 -7.07 5.62
CA THR A 56 14.18 -7.44 4.72
C THR A 56 14.21 -6.67 3.42
N LEU A 57 14.63 -5.39 3.42
CA LEU A 57 14.83 -4.61 2.20
C LEU A 57 15.90 -5.23 1.30
N ASN A 58 17.03 -5.62 1.88
CA ASN A 58 18.14 -6.21 1.13
C ASN A 58 17.76 -7.57 0.56
N ALA A 59 17.04 -8.40 1.33
CA ALA A 59 16.53 -9.68 0.86
C ALA A 59 15.57 -9.50 -0.34
N VAL A 60 14.66 -8.51 -0.28
CA VAL A 60 13.77 -8.21 -1.41
C VAL A 60 14.55 -7.71 -2.62
N LYS A 61 15.55 -6.85 -2.43
CA LYS A 61 16.40 -6.38 -3.52
C LYS A 61 17.13 -7.53 -4.22
N GLU A 62 17.67 -8.50 -3.46
CA GLU A 62 18.32 -9.69 -4.00
C GLU A 62 17.32 -10.58 -4.79
N GLU A 63 16.13 -10.80 -4.24
CA GLU A 63 15.10 -11.58 -4.93
C GLU A 63 14.62 -10.95 -6.25
N LEU A 64 14.71 -9.64 -6.37
CA LEU A 64 14.24 -8.91 -7.56
C LEU A 64 15.36 -8.57 -8.58
N GLN A 65 16.60 -8.98 -8.34
CA GLN A 65 17.75 -8.62 -9.19
C GLN A 65 17.62 -9.10 -10.64
N ASP A 66 16.87 -10.18 -10.89
CA ASP A 66 16.68 -10.75 -12.22
C ASP A 66 15.70 -9.93 -13.10
N PHE A 67 14.96 -9.01 -12.51
CA PHE A 67 14.10 -8.09 -13.27
C PHE A 67 14.87 -6.88 -13.79
N ASN A 68 15.80 -6.92 -14.52
CA ASN A 68 16.57 -5.87 -15.21
C ASN A 68 16.08 -4.40 -15.01
N VAL A 69 15.84 -4.00 -13.74
CA VAL A 69 15.39 -2.68 -13.28
C VAL A 69 16.29 -2.17 -12.16
N ARG A 70 16.35 -0.86 -11.94
CA ARG A 70 17.12 -0.29 -10.83
C ARG A 70 16.35 -0.43 -9.53
N ILE A 71 17.00 -0.94 -8.48
CA ILE A 71 16.39 -1.13 -7.17
C ILE A 71 17.28 -0.49 -6.10
N ASN A 72 16.76 0.54 -5.47
CA ASN A 72 17.38 1.21 -4.33
C ASN A 72 16.62 0.86 -3.05
N THR A 73 17.35 0.69 -1.95
CA THR A 73 16.79 0.48 -0.61
C THR A 73 17.01 1.71 0.26
N ASN A 74 16.01 2.04 1.07
CA ASN A 74 16.01 3.18 1.96
C ASN A 74 15.42 2.76 3.31
N ARG A 75 16.26 2.64 4.34
CA ARG A 75 15.79 2.44 5.71
C ARG A 75 15.24 3.75 6.26
N VAL A 76 13.94 3.78 6.57
CA VAL A 76 13.25 4.98 7.06
C VAL A 76 12.24 4.60 8.13
N ASP A 77 12.28 5.26 9.26
CA ASP A 77 11.19 5.25 10.23
C ASP A 77 10.14 6.29 9.81
N LEU A 78 9.02 5.80 9.28
CA LEU A 78 7.95 6.66 8.79
C LEU A 78 7.14 7.35 9.90
N SER A 79 7.32 6.98 11.17
CA SER A 79 6.79 7.75 12.30
C SER A 79 7.56 9.05 12.54
N ASN A 80 8.74 9.17 11.95
CA ASN A 80 9.63 10.32 12.07
C ASN A 80 9.59 11.17 10.80
N LYS A 81 9.00 12.37 10.91
CA LYS A 81 8.84 13.28 9.77
C LYS A 81 10.18 13.76 9.19
N GLU A 82 11.20 13.96 10.02
CA GLU A 82 12.52 14.37 9.59
C GLU A 82 13.17 13.33 8.68
N GLN A 83 12.96 12.04 8.95
CA GLN A 83 13.45 10.96 8.09
C GLN A 83 12.68 10.92 6.75
N ILE A 84 11.39 11.20 6.76
CA ILE A 84 10.60 11.36 5.51
C ILE A 84 11.16 12.52 4.70
N ASP A 85 11.38 13.68 5.30
CA ASP A 85 11.91 14.86 4.63
C ASP A 85 13.32 14.59 4.05
N ALA A 86 14.17 13.88 4.79
CA ALA A 86 15.50 13.48 4.35
C ALA A 86 15.45 12.50 3.15
N LEU A 87 14.53 11.54 3.16
CA LEU A 87 14.30 10.64 2.02
C LEU A 87 13.95 11.45 0.77
N TRP A 88 12.98 12.35 0.86
CA TRP A 88 12.56 13.15 -0.29
C TRP A 88 13.62 14.16 -0.75
N LYS A 89 14.48 14.63 0.15
CA LYS A 89 15.66 15.44 -0.22
C LYS A 89 16.67 14.61 -1.02
N LYS A 90 16.91 13.34 -0.62
CA LYS A 90 17.78 12.41 -1.37
C LYS A 90 17.26 12.14 -2.79
N LEU A 91 15.93 12.17 -2.98
CA LEU A 91 15.27 11.94 -4.26
C LEU A 91 15.07 13.21 -5.12
N GLU A 92 15.61 14.35 -4.71
CA GLU A 92 15.48 15.60 -5.45
C GLU A 92 16.07 15.48 -6.85
N GLY A 93 15.27 15.87 -7.86
CA GLY A 93 15.62 15.73 -9.29
C GLY A 93 15.40 14.32 -9.86
N LYS A 94 14.99 13.36 -9.01
CA LYS A 94 14.67 11.97 -9.37
C LYS A 94 13.39 11.53 -8.67
N GLU A 95 12.40 12.42 -8.60
CA GLU A 95 11.16 12.14 -7.89
C GLU A 95 10.36 11.04 -8.59
N PRO A 96 9.91 10.01 -7.84
CA PRO A 96 9.15 8.90 -8.40
C PRO A 96 7.82 9.37 -9.01
N GLU A 97 7.42 8.75 -10.13
CA GLU A 97 6.11 8.97 -10.76
C GLU A 97 4.98 8.28 -9.98
N ILE A 98 5.32 7.22 -9.24
CA ILE A 98 4.37 6.39 -8.53
C ILE A 98 4.78 6.33 -7.06
N LEU A 99 3.83 6.63 -6.17
CA LEU A 99 3.98 6.48 -4.73
C LEU A 99 2.97 5.45 -4.23
N VAL A 100 3.46 4.41 -3.54
CA VAL A 100 2.62 3.43 -2.84
C VAL A 100 2.85 3.57 -1.34
N ASN A 101 1.88 4.13 -0.64
CA ASN A 101 1.84 4.19 0.81
C ASN A 101 1.19 2.91 1.35
N ASN A 102 2.03 1.89 1.61
CA ASN A 102 1.57 0.60 2.10
C ASN A 102 2.01 0.32 3.54
N ALA A 103 3.06 0.96 4.04
CA ALA A 103 3.51 0.78 5.41
C ALA A 103 2.38 1.01 6.42
N GLY A 104 2.34 0.17 7.44
CA GLY A 104 1.38 0.31 8.52
C GLY A 104 1.59 -0.70 9.63
N ILE A 105 1.11 -0.38 10.81
CA ILE A 105 1.12 -1.26 11.98
C ILE A 105 -0.32 -1.57 12.40
N TYR A 106 -0.51 -2.76 12.97
CA TYR A 106 -1.82 -3.32 13.34
C TYR A 106 -1.79 -3.90 14.77
N PRO A 107 -1.37 -3.11 15.77
CA PRO A 107 -1.36 -3.57 17.17
C PRO A 107 -2.79 -3.60 17.72
N SER A 108 -3.15 -4.63 18.50
CA SER A 108 -4.41 -4.70 19.22
C SER A 108 -4.25 -4.16 20.64
N LYS A 109 -5.16 -3.29 21.07
CA LYS A 109 -5.24 -2.79 22.46
C LYS A 109 -6.68 -2.42 22.79
N SER A 110 -7.19 -2.89 23.93
CA SER A 110 -8.54 -2.53 24.39
C SER A 110 -8.68 -1.01 24.47
N PHE A 111 -9.81 -0.47 23.99
CA PHE A 111 -10.05 0.96 23.89
C PHE A 111 -9.80 1.72 25.20
N LEU A 112 -10.26 1.16 26.33
CA LEU A 112 -10.09 1.77 27.65
C LEU A 112 -8.63 1.79 28.15
N ASN A 113 -7.76 1.00 27.52
CA ASN A 113 -6.33 0.91 27.88
C ASN A 113 -5.43 1.65 26.88
N VAL A 114 -6.00 2.25 25.83
CA VAL A 114 -5.22 3.06 24.88
C VAL A 114 -4.74 4.32 25.57
N ASP A 115 -3.42 4.47 25.66
CA ASP A 115 -2.76 5.69 26.14
C ASP A 115 -2.32 6.58 24.95
N GLU A 116 -1.93 7.81 25.27
CA GLU A 116 -1.54 8.82 24.29
C GLU A 116 -0.36 8.36 23.44
N THR A 117 0.67 7.78 24.05
CA THR A 117 1.89 7.32 23.35
C THR A 117 1.56 6.22 22.34
N PHE A 118 0.72 5.26 22.73
CA PHE A 118 0.28 4.19 21.85
C PHE A 118 -0.55 4.72 20.67
N LEU A 119 -1.52 5.60 20.96
CA LEU A 119 -2.36 6.21 19.93
C LEU A 119 -1.51 7.03 18.95
N GLN A 120 -0.62 7.89 19.48
CA GLN A 120 0.26 8.71 18.67
C GLN A 120 1.11 7.87 17.73
N LYS A 121 1.73 6.78 18.22
CA LYS A 121 2.53 5.87 17.40
C LYS A 121 1.73 5.28 16.24
N VAL A 122 0.48 4.84 16.49
CA VAL A 122 -0.36 4.28 15.43
C VAL A 122 -0.72 5.34 14.40
N MET A 123 -1.09 6.53 14.86
CA MET A 123 -1.44 7.65 13.96
C MET A 123 -0.23 8.10 13.15
N ASP A 124 0.94 8.20 13.73
CA ASP A 124 2.16 8.62 13.04
C ASP A 124 2.55 7.65 11.92
N VAL A 125 2.51 6.34 12.19
CA VAL A 125 2.86 5.34 11.18
C VAL A 125 1.78 5.19 10.12
N ASN A 126 0.48 5.15 10.50
CA ASN A 126 -0.58 4.74 9.58
C ASN A 126 -1.23 5.89 8.81
N LEU A 127 -1.24 7.10 9.37
CA LEU A 127 -1.92 8.27 8.79
C LEU A 127 -0.99 9.45 8.53
N ASN A 128 -0.25 9.91 9.54
CA ASN A 128 0.60 11.10 9.42
C ASN A 128 1.70 10.87 8.40
N SER A 129 2.31 9.67 8.37
CA SER A 129 3.29 9.29 7.35
C SER A 129 2.71 9.41 5.94
N VAL A 130 1.50 8.87 5.71
CA VAL A 130 0.81 8.93 4.42
C VAL A 130 0.55 10.38 4.01
N PHE A 131 0.13 11.21 4.96
CA PHE A 131 -0.07 12.64 4.73
C PHE A 131 1.22 13.31 4.24
N TRP A 132 2.33 13.11 4.98
CA TRP A 132 3.63 13.73 4.64
C TRP A 132 4.20 13.19 3.33
N MET A 133 4.11 11.89 3.07
CA MET A 133 4.57 11.28 1.82
C MET A 133 3.79 11.84 0.61
N CYS A 134 2.46 11.93 0.71
CA CYS A 134 1.61 12.54 -0.32
C CYS A 134 1.97 14.02 -0.53
N GLN A 135 2.14 14.79 0.56
CA GLN A 135 2.49 16.21 0.47
C GLN A 135 3.83 16.41 -0.24
N GLN A 136 4.85 15.63 0.10
CA GLN A 136 6.16 15.72 -0.52
C GLN A 136 6.10 15.41 -2.02
N MET A 137 5.41 14.34 -2.41
CA MET A 137 5.27 13.98 -3.81
C MET A 137 4.51 15.07 -4.60
N ILE A 138 3.37 15.52 -4.09
CA ILE A 138 2.56 16.54 -4.77
C ILE A 138 3.35 17.85 -4.92
N ARG A 139 4.01 18.31 -3.86
CA ARG A 139 4.83 19.52 -3.89
C ARG A 139 5.90 19.49 -4.96
N ARG A 140 6.63 18.38 -5.05
CA ARG A 140 7.76 18.22 -5.98
C ARG A 140 7.32 17.97 -7.42
N ARG A 141 6.18 17.34 -7.61
CA ARG A 141 5.65 16.97 -8.93
C ARG A 141 4.44 17.79 -9.37
N ILE A 142 4.17 18.92 -8.75
CA ILE A 142 2.97 19.74 -9.00
C ILE A 142 2.76 20.13 -10.47
N LYS A 143 3.84 20.22 -11.25
CA LYS A 143 3.81 20.51 -12.69
C LYS A 143 3.83 19.26 -13.58
N LYS A 144 4.14 18.10 -13.01
CA LYS A 144 4.34 16.84 -13.76
C LYS A 144 3.22 15.83 -13.51
N GLY A 145 2.48 15.97 -12.40
CA GLY A 145 1.51 14.98 -11.96
C GLY A 145 2.15 13.69 -11.45
N GLY A 146 1.34 12.66 -11.24
CA GLY A 146 1.80 11.35 -10.79
C GLY A 146 0.68 10.46 -10.26
N THR A 147 1.01 9.25 -9.86
CA THR A 147 0.05 8.28 -9.31
C THR A 147 0.36 7.99 -7.85
N ILE A 148 -0.62 8.13 -6.97
CA ILE A 148 -0.53 7.80 -5.55
C ILE A 148 -1.52 6.67 -5.25
N ILE A 149 -1.03 5.61 -4.61
CA ILE A 149 -1.81 4.48 -4.17
C ILE A 149 -1.64 4.37 -2.66
N ASN A 150 -2.71 4.59 -1.92
CA ASN A 150 -2.72 4.49 -0.48
C ASN A 150 -3.39 3.18 -0.04
N THR A 151 -2.89 2.53 1.02
CA THR A 151 -3.46 1.30 1.55
C THR A 151 -4.40 1.61 2.71
N GLY A 152 -5.70 1.46 2.46
CA GLY A 152 -6.76 1.46 3.46
C GLY A 152 -6.92 0.10 4.14
N SER A 153 -8.14 -0.24 4.56
CA SER A 153 -8.51 -1.53 5.13
C SER A 153 -10.03 -1.69 5.11
N ILE A 154 -10.53 -2.93 5.01
CA ILE A 154 -11.96 -3.23 5.22
C ILE A 154 -12.40 -2.86 6.64
N GLU A 155 -11.51 -2.93 7.64
CA GLU A 155 -11.77 -2.52 9.04
C GLU A 155 -12.24 -1.06 9.13
N ALA A 156 -11.74 -0.18 8.25
CA ALA A 156 -12.18 1.22 8.20
C ALA A 156 -13.56 1.42 7.54
N VAL A 157 -14.05 0.41 6.81
CA VAL A 157 -15.40 0.40 6.22
C VAL A 157 -16.38 -0.27 7.16
N MET A 158 -15.99 -1.39 7.73
CA MET A 158 -16.77 -2.20 8.66
C MET A 158 -15.84 -2.71 9.77
N PRO A 159 -15.86 -2.11 10.97
CA PRO A 159 -15.10 -2.59 12.11
C PRO A 159 -15.47 -4.02 12.48
N LEU A 160 -14.46 -4.90 12.57
CA LEU A 160 -14.64 -6.35 12.72
C LEU A 160 -14.11 -6.87 14.05
N LYS A 161 -13.05 -6.28 14.56
CA LYS A 161 -12.35 -6.77 15.74
C LYS A 161 -12.35 -5.75 16.86
N GLU A 162 -12.61 -6.25 18.05
CA GLU A 162 -12.36 -5.47 19.26
C GLU A 162 -10.89 -5.10 19.40
N GLY A 163 -10.64 -3.94 19.99
CA GLY A 163 -9.29 -3.46 20.24
C GLY A 163 -8.56 -2.88 19.03
N LEU A 164 -9.26 -2.47 17.97
CA LEU A 164 -8.69 -1.89 16.75
C LEU A 164 -9.18 -0.47 16.43
N SER A 165 -9.98 0.17 17.27
CA SER A 165 -10.54 1.50 17.02
C SER A 165 -9.50 2.54 16.57
N HIS A 166 -8.30 2.53 17.15
CA HIS A 166 -7.18 3.39 16.75
C HIS A 166 -6.67 3.10 15.33
N TYR A 167 -6.67 1.81 14.93
CA TYR A 167 -6.31 1.40 13.57
C TYR A 167 -7.39 1.81 12.57
N ASP A 168 -8.66 1.55 12.90
CA ASP A 168 -9.82 1.86 12.05
C ASP A 168 -9.88 3.34 11.74
N ILE A 169 -9.74 4.20 12.77
CA ILE A 169 -9.65 5.66 12.60
C ILE A 169 -8.50 6.05 11.67
N SER A 170 -7.31 5.46 11.87
CA SER A 170 -6.16 5.78 11.05
C SER A 170 -6.39 5.44 9.57
N LYS A 171 -6.99 4.27 9.28
CA LYS A 171 -7.28 3.82 7.91
C LYS A 171 -8.47 4.56 7.28
N ALA A 172 -9.48 4.92 8.06
CA ALA A 172 -10.55 5.81 7.61
C ALA A 172 -9.99 7.20 7.23
N GLY A 173 -9.07 7.74 8.04
CA GLY A 173 -8.35 8.98 7.73
C GLY A 173 -7.60 8.93 6.40
N VAL A 174 -6.93 7.82 6.10
CA VAL A 174 -6.25 7.60 4.80
C VAL A 174 -7.25 7.63 3.64
N MET A 175 -8.42 7.01 3.79
CA MET A 175 -9.44 6.98 2.74
C MET A 175 -10.00 8.39 2.45
N VAL A 176 -10.29 9.15 3.50
CA VAL A 176 -10.80 10.53 3.37
C VAL A 176 -9.72 11.44 2.77
N LEU A 177 -8.48 11.37 3.27
CA LEU A 177 -7.34 12.12 2.74
C LEU A 177 -7.17 11.86 1.24
N SER A 178 -7.23 10.60 0.82
CA SER A 178 -7.05 10.23 -0.58
C SER A 178 -8.11 10.86 -1.49
N ARG A 179 -9.38 10.86 -1.07
CA ARG A 179 -10.47 11.50 -1.82
C ARG A 179 -10.32 13.02 -1.90
N ALA A 180 -9.93 13.66 -0.80
CA ALA A 180 -9.67 15.09 -0.75
C ALA A 180 -8.56 15.47 -1.75
N LEU A 181 -7.40 14.79 -1.67
CA LEU A 181 -6.27 15.05 -2.55
C LEU A 181 -6.58 14.72 -4.03
N ALA A 182 -7.36 13.68 -4.31
CA ALA A 182 -7.81 13.35 -5.66
C ALA A 182 -8.65 14.47 -6.27
N SER A 183 -9.54 15.07 -5.48
CA SER A 183 -10.35 16.21 -5.89
C SER A 183 -9.51 17.47 -6.12
N GLU A 184 -8.61 17.79 -5.19
CA GLU A 184 -7.79 19.01 -5.22
C GLU A 184 -6.73 18.98 -6.34
N TYR A 185 -6.12 17.83 -6.59
CA TYR A 185 -4.94 17.72 -7.46
C TYR A 185 -5.19 16.95 -8.77
N GLY A 186 -6.41 16.46 -9.02
CA GLY A 186 -6.74 15.78 -10.27
C GLY A 186 -6.45 16.62 -11.51
N ARG A 187 -6.81 17.90 -11.50
CA ARG A 187 -6.50 18.85 -12.60
C ARG A 187 -5.02 19.19 -12.75
N LYS A 188 -4.19 18.77 -11.79
CA LYS A 188 -2.72 18.89 -11.85
C LYS A 188 -2.04 17.60 -12.34
N GLY A 189 -2.84 16.66 -12.86
CA GLY A 189 -2.36 15.38 -13.41
C GLY A 189 -2.09 14.31 -12.36
N PHE A 190 -2.60 14.44 -11.13
CA PHE A 190 -2.50 13.39 -10.13
C PHE A 190 -3.71 12.44 -10.18
N ARG A 191 -3.42 11.13 -10.10
CA ARG A 191 -4.40 10.09 -9.80
C ARG A 191 -4.10 9.55 -8.42
N ILE A 192 -5.07 9.58 -7.53
CA ILE A 192 -4.90 9.18 -6.12
C ILE A 192 -6.03 8.23 -5.76
N ASN A 193 -5.69 6.95 -5.52
CA ASN A 193 -6.66 5.90 -5.25
C ASN A 193 -6.27 5.11 -4.00
N VAL A 194 -7.21 4.35 -3.45
CA VAL A 194 -7.02 3.55 -2.25
C VAL A 194 -7.22 2.08 -2.55
N LEU A 195 -6.25 1.25 -2.21
CA LEU A 195 -6.44 -0.19 -2.07
C LEU A 195 -7.06 -0.48 -0.70
N VAL A 196 -8.08 -1.31 -0.67
CA VAL A 196 -8.79 -1.71 0.55
C VAL A 196 -8.71 -3.23 0.68
N PRO A 197 -7.59 -3.75 1.23
CA PRO A 197 -7.45 -5.19 1.43
C PRO A 197 -8.38 -5.70 2.53
N GLY A 198 -8.86 -6.94 2.35
CA GLY A 198 -9.49 -7.73 3.39
C GLY A 198 -8.46 -8.52 4.21
N GLY A 199 -8.84 -9.70 4.68
CA GLY A 199 -7.92 -10.63 5.35
C GLY A 199 -6.91 -11.20 4.34
N ILE A 200 -5.67 -10.74 4.45
CA ILE A 200 -4.57 -11.16 3.57
C ILE A 200 -3.54 -11.96 4.37
N TRP A 201 -3.09 -13.08 3.80
CA TRP A 201 -2.16 -14.01 4.42
C TRP A 201 -0.72 -13.50 4.33
N THR A 202 -0.31 -12.62 5.27
CA THR A 202 1.02 -12.02 5.34
C THR A 202 1.88 -12.65 6.45
N GLN A 203 3.18 -12.31 6.52
CA GLN A 203 4.02 -12.71 7.67
C GLN A 203 3.50 -12.15 8.99
N GLY A 204 2.97 -10.92 8.99
CA GLY A 204 2.35 -10.32 10.17
C GLY A 204 1.12 -11.08 10.64
N THR A 205 0.23 -11.49 9.74
CA THR A 205 -0.94 -12.32 10.10
C THR A 205 -0.54 -13.74 10.50
N LYS A 206 0.53 -14.30 9.92
CA LYS A 206 1.09 -15.62 10.31
C LYS A 206 1.67 -15.59 11.73
N SER A 207 2.36 -14.54 12.15
CA SER A 207 2.90 -14.43 13.51
C SER A 207 1.76 -14.36 14.52
N ILE A 208 0.74 -13.55 14.27
CA ILE A 208 -0.46 -13.49 15.11
C ILE A 208 -1.15 -14.86 15.21
N ALA A 209 -1.32 -15.58 14.09
CA ALA A 209 -1.90 -16.90 14.06
C ALA A 209 -1.05 -17.95 14.83
N ARG A 210 0.29 -17.86 14.73
CA ARG A 210 1.20 -18.78 15.44
C ARG A 210 1.20 -18.54 16.95
N ASP A 211 1.16 -17.28 17.38
CA ASP A 211 1.10 -16.92 18.80
C ASP A 211 -0.26 -17.28 19.39
N ALA A 212 -1.32 -17.18 18.59
CA ALA A 212 -2.67 -17.60 18.94
C ALA A 212 -2.81 -19.10 19.20
N LEU A 213 -2.20 -19.92 18.34
CA LEU A 213 -2.19 -21.37 18.50
C LEU A 213 -1.53 -21.83 19.82
N LYS A 214 -0.64 -20.98 20.40
CA LYS A 214 0.02 -21.29 21.66
C LYS A 214 -0.76 -20.86 22.90
N PHE A 215 -1.60 -19.81 22.83
CA PHE A 215 -2.13 -19.17 24.04
C PHE A 215 -3.58 -18.66 23.98
N ASN A 216 -4.29 -18.70 22.83
CA ASN A 216 -5.62 -18.07 22.75
C ASN A 216 -6.55 -18.66 21.70
N THR A 217 -7.53 -19.47 22.13
CA THR A 217 -8.57 -20.06 21.29
C THR A 217 -9.46 -19.04 20.55
N ASN A 218 -9.56 -17.81 21.05
CA ASN A 218 -10.39 -16.75 20.45
C ASN A 218 -9.88 -16.28 19.09
N ILE A 219 -8.56 -16.31 18.85
CA ILE A 219 -7.99 -15.88 17.55
C ILE A 219 -8.23 -16.93 16.47
N VAL A 220 -8.16 -18.22 16.84
CA VAL A 220 -8.53 -19.31 15.90
C VAL A 220 -10.01 -19.21 15.53
N LYS A 221 -10.87 -18.94 16.50
CA LYS A 221 -12.31 -18.73 16.28
C LYS A 221 -12.56 -17.53 15.35
N SER A 222 -11.90 -16.40 15.57
CA SER A 222 -12.01 -15.21 14.70
C SER A 222 -11.54 -15.48 13.27
N GLY A 223 -10.50 -16.29 13.07
CA GLY A 223 -10.03 -16.69 11.74
C GLY A 223 -11.04 -17.59 11.00
N ILE A 224 -11.67 -18.53 11.71
CA ILE A 224 -12.73 -19.38 11.16
C ILE A 224 -13.96 -18.54 10.83
N GLU A 225 -14.41 -17.67 11.72
CA GLU A 225 -15.54 -16.77 11.50
C GLU A 225 -15.30 -15.84 10.31
N TYR A 226 -14.08 -15.30 10.16
CA TYR A 226 -13.70 -14.53 8.99
C TYR A 226 -13.86 -15.32 7.70
N ASN A 227 -13.32 -16.55 7.64
CA ASN A 227 -13.41 -17.40 6.46
C ASN A 227 -14.85 -17.81 6.14
N LEU A 228 -15.66 -18.11 7.17
CA LEU A 228 -17.08 -18.46 6.98
C LEU A 228 -17.91 -17.28 6.45
N ARG A 229 -17.56 -16.06 6.85
CA ARG A 229 -18.22 -14.85 6.37
C ARG A 229 -17.73 -14.43 4.98
N THR A 230 -16.49 -14.77 4.61
CA THR A 230 -15.92 -14.41 3.30
C THR A 230 -16.55 -15.29 2.23
N PRO A 231 -17.27 -14.76 1.22
CA PRO A 231 -17.90 -15.58 0.16
C PRO A 231 -16.93 -16.49 -0.59
N MET A 232 -15.68 -16.06 -0.80
CA MET A 232 -14.65 -16.89 -1.42
C MET A 232 -14.08 -17.97 -0.48
N GLY A 233 -14.47 -18.03 0.80
CA GLY A 233 -14.11 -19.07 1.77
C GLY A 233 -12.63 -19.14 2.13
N ARG A 234 -11.84 -18.10 1.85
CA ARG A 234 -10.40 -18.08 2.13
C ARG A 234 -9.86 -16.67 2.34
N MET A 235 -8.73 -16.59 2.99
CA MET A 235 -7.92 -15.36 2.99
C MET A 235 -7.29 -15.13 1.62
N GLY A 236 -7.09 -13.86 1.26
CA GLY A 236 -6.36 -13.45 0.05
C GLY A 236 -4.85 -13.65 0.22
N GLN A 237 -4.15 -13.66 -0.91
CA GLN A 237 -2.68 -13.64 -0.95
C GLN A 237 -2.17 -12.21 -1.21
N PRO A 238 -0.99 -11.84 -0.73
CA PRO A 238 -0.39 -10.53 -1.00
C PRO A 238 -0.36 -10.17 -2.48
N ASP A 239 -0.11 -11.14 -3.35
CA ASP A 239 -0.08 -10.97 -4.79
C ASP A 239 -1.42 -10.55 -5.39
N GLU A 240 -2.55 -10.99 -4.81
CA GLU A 240 -3.88 -10.59 -5.30
C GLU A 240 -4.13 -9.08 -5.10
N VAL A 241 -3.59 -8.51 -4.01
CA VAL A 241 -3.59 -7.06 -3.77
C VAL A 241 -2.59 -6.35 -4.68
N ALA A 242 -1.40 -6.93 -4.88
CA ALA A 242 -0.35 -6.38 -5.71
C ALA A 242 -0.74 -6.24 -7.19
N ARG A 243 -1.52 -7.18 -7.72
CA ARG A 243 -2.09 -7.10 -9.09
C ARG A 243 -2.97 -5.86 -9.24
N MET A 244 -3.79 -5.56 -8.25
CA MET A 244 -4.63 -4.35 -8.28
C MET A 244 -3.82 -3.07 -8.10
N ALA A 245 -2.72 -3.12 -7.31
CA ALA A 245 -1.77 -2.02 -7.24
C ALA A 245 -1.15 -1.74 -8.63
N LEU A 246 -0.76 -2.78 -9.37
CA LEU A 246 -0.24 -2.65 -10.73
C LEU A 246 -1.26 -2.03 -11.68
N VAL A 247 -2.52 -2.45 -11.63
CA VAL A 247 -3.61 -1.83 -12.41
C VAL A 247 -3.72 -0.34 -12.08
N LEU A 248 -3.73 0.02 -10.78
CA LEU A 248 -3.83 1.42 -10.35
C LEU A 248 -2.60 2.27 -10.72
N ALA A 249 -1.42 1.67 -10.77
CA ALA A 249 -0.17 2.34 -11.16
C ALA A 249 -0.08 2.58 -12.67
N SER A 250 -0.70 1.73 -13.46
CA SER A 250 -0.59 1.68 -14.93
C SER A 250 -1.68 2.52 -15.63
N ASP A 251 -1.57 2.60 -16.95
CA ASP A 251 -2.52 3.33 -17.79
C ASP A 251 -3.86 2.59 -17.96
N LEU A 252 -3.96 1.31 -17.50
CA LEU A 252 -5.24 0.59 -17.40
C LEU A 252 -6.26 1.35 -16.54
N SER A 253 -5.81 2.12 -15.56
CA SER A 253 -6.66 2.91 -14.67
C SER A 253 -6.60 4.42 -14.93
N SER A 254 -6.29 4.84 -16.16
CA SER A 254 -6.05 6.24 -16.52
C SER A 254 -7.23 7.18 -16.19
N TYR A 255 -8.45 6.66 -16.08
CA TYR A 255 -9.65 7.42 -15.70
C TYR A 255 -10.16 7.11 -14.28
N MET A 256 -9.34 6.46 -13.44
CA MET A 256 -9.67 6.17 -12.03
C MET A 256 -8.99 7.17 -11.10
N ASN A 257 -9.78 7.93 -10.34
CA ASN A 257 -9.28 8.90 -9.36
C ASN A 257 -10.24 9.01 -8.17
N GLY A 258 -9.73 8.99 -6.94
CA GLY A 258 -10.51 9.08 -5.70
C GLY A 258 -11.28 7.80 -5.35
N THR A 259 -11.00 6.68 -6.01
CA THR A 259 -11.73 5.42 -5.80
C THR A 259 -11.15 4.57 -4.68
N LEU A 260 -12.03 3.77 -4.07
CA LEU A 260 -11.68 2.68 -3.15
C LEU A 260 -11.77 1.37 -3.91
N VAL A 261 -10.64 0.69 -4.08
CA VAL A 261 -10.56 -0.61 -4.76
C VAL A 261 -10.48 -1.70 -3.70
N VAL A 262 -11.59 -2.37 -3.47
CA VAL A 262 -11.73 -3.43 -2.47
C VAL A 262 -11.18 -4.75 -3.01
N VAL A 263 -10.35 -5.43 -2.21
CA VAL A 263 -9.75 -6.74 -2.51
C VAL A 263 -9.89 -7.62 -1.28
N ASP A 264 -11.08 -8.16 -1.05
CA ASP A 264 -11.49 -8.78 0.22
C ASP A 264 -12.17 -10.14 0.10
N GLY A 265 -12.25 -10.73 -1.09
CA GLY A 265 -12.95 -11.99 -1.32
C GLY A 265 -14.47 -11.90 -1.16
N GLY A 266 -15.04 -10.69 -1.24
CA GLY A 266 -16.47 -10.42 -1.10
C GLY A 266 -16.92 -10.18 0.35
N PHE A 267 -15.99 -10.05 1.29
CA PHE A 267 -16.29 -9.92 2.73
C PHE A 267 -17.25 -8.75 3.04
N LEU A 268 -17.06 -7.58 2.42
CA LEU A 268 -17.94 -6.41 2.62
C LEU A 268 -19.31 -6.55 1.93
N SER A 269 -19.51 -7.56 1.11
CA SER A 269 -20.77 -7.80 0.36
C SER A 269 -21.62 -8.89 1.01
N ALA A 270 -21.17 -9.50 2.11
CA ALA A 270 -21.83 -10.63 2.79
C ALA A 270 -22.51 -10.22 4.10
#